data_06717d8fb1adfc8c462e8271e77322be
#
_entry.id   06717d8fb1adfc8c462e8271e77322be
#
_cell.length_a   1.000
_cell.length_b   1.000
_cell.length_c   1.000
_cell.angle_alpha   90.00
_cell.angle_beta   90.00
_cell.angle_gamma   90.00
#
_symmetry.space_group_name_H-M   'P 1'
#
loop_
_entity.id
_entity.type
_entity.pdbx_description
1 polymer ?
#
loop_
_entity_poly.entity_id
_entity_poly.type
_entity_poly.pdbx_seq_one_letter_code
_entity_poly.pdbx_strand_id
1 'polypeptide(L)'
;MELIYLDNAATTRTDERVVEAMLPYFTQYYGNASTIYALGEESRKAVTRARDIIAAGIGAKPEEIYFTAGGSESDNWALKATAEAYKEKGKHIITSKIEHHAILHTCEWLERQGFEVTYLDVDENGCINPADVEAAIRPDTILISIMFANNEIGTIEPIAEIGAIARAHGVLFHTDAVQAFGQEPIQLDEMNIDMLSSSGHKLNGPKGIGFLYIRKGVKIRSFVHGGAQERKRRAGTENVPGIVGFGKAAELAFASMEERTARERELRDYMISRFEKEIPYVKINGDREHRLANNVNACFRFVEGESMLIMLDMKGICASSGSACTSGSLDPSHVLLAIGLPHEIAHGSLRLTLGADTTKEQIDTTVDAIKEIVAHLRSMSPLYEDFVKNQQ
;
A
#
# COMPACT_ATOMS: atom_id res chain seq x y z
N MET A 1 22.27 -20.99 2.94
CA MET A 1 22.26 -19.65 2.30
C MET A 1 21.38 -18.79 3.17
N GLU A 2 21.81 -17.60 3.56
CA GLU A 2 20.96 -16.67 4.32
C GLU A 2 19.86 -16.15 3.41
N LEU A 3 18.62 -16.06 3.93
CA LEU A 3 17.47 -15.57 3.17
C LEU A 3 17.55 -14.05 3.02
N ILE A 4 17.50 -13.57 1.79
CA ILE A 4 17.41 -12.14 1.47
C ILE A 4 15.95 -11.82 1.12
N TYR A 5 15.26 -11.05 1.97
CA TYR A 5 13.85 -10.72 1.80
C TYR A 5 13.67 -9.30 1.29
N LEU A 6 13.29 -9.17 0.01
CA LEU A 6 13.07 -7.91 -0.69
C LEU A 6 11.63 -7.78 -1.25
N ASP A 7 10.65 -8.31 -0.51
CA ASP A 7 9.23 -8.21 -0.88
C ASP A 7 8.36 -7.62 0.24
N ASN A 8 8.88 -6.57 0.90
CA ASN A 8 8.19 -5.92 2.02
C ASN A 8 6.89 -5.21 1.61
N ALA A 9 6.71 -4.86 0.33
CA ALA A 9 5.43 -4.34 -0.17
C ALA A 9 4.33 -5.41 -0.25
N ALA A 10 4.65 -6.70 -0.33
CA ALA A 10 3.66 -7.77 -0.26
C ALA A 10 3.24 -8.02 1.19
N THR A 11 4.20 -8.20 2.09
CA THR A 11 4.01 -8.29 3.54
C THR A 11 5.36 -8.13 4.23
N THR A 12 5.36 -7.70 5.49
CA THR A 12 6.58 -7.61 6.29
C THR A 12 6.64 -8.73 7.34
N ARG A 13 7.86 -9.05 7.80
CA ARG A 13 8.06 -9.83 9.01
C ARG A 13 7.57 -9.02 10.21
N THR A 14 6.80 -9.65 11.08
CA THR A 14 6.40 -8.99 12.34
C THR A 14 7.63 -8.79 13.23
N ASP A 15 7.82 -7.57 13.75
CA ASP A 15 8.91 -7.25 14.66
C ASP A 15 8.80 -8.05 15.97
N GLU A 16 9.90 -8.54 16.50
CA GLU A 16 9.92 -9.36 17.73
C GLU A 16 9.33 -8.60 18.92
N ARG A 17 9.60 -7.30 19.04
CA ARG A 17 9.03 -6.43 20.08
C ARG A 17 7.52 -6.29 19.94
N VAL A 18 7.00 -6.38 18.72
CA VAL A 18 5.56 -6.40 18.45
C VAL A 18 4.96 -7.73 18.90
N VAL A 19 5.61 -8.85 18.58
CA VAL A 19 5.17 -10.18 19.01
C VAL A 19 5.15 -10.26 20.54
N GLU A 20 6.22 -9.80 21.21
CA GLU A 20 6.30 -9.75 22.68
C GLU A 20 5.15 -8.94 23.29
N ALA A 21 4.80 -7.79 22.70
CA ALA A 21 3.68 -6.97 23.15
C ALA A 21 2.33 -7.66 22.99
N MET A 22 2.16 -8.53 21.99
CA MET A 22 0.93 -9.26 21.71
C MET A 22 0.71 -10.46 22.64
N LEU A 23 1.78 -11.18 23.01
CA LEU A 23 1.72 -12.47 23.71
C LEU A 23 0.84 -12.46 24.96
N PRO A 24 0.90 -11.48 25.88
CA PRO A 24 0.07 -11.47 27.08
C PRO A 24 -1.44 -11.50 26.81
N TYR A 25 -1.88 -10.97 25.67
CA TYR A 25 -3.30 -10.87 25.34
C TYR A 25 -3.89 -12.17 24.78
N PHE A 26 -3.09 -13.21 24.55
CA PHE A 26 -3.59 -14.53 24.21
C PHE A 26 -3.93 -15.37 25.43
N THR A 27 -3.23 -15.22 26.55
CA THR A 27 -3.34 -16.15 27.69
C THR A 27 -3.48 -15.49 29.05
N GLN A 28 -2.98 -14.28 29.25
CA GLN A 28 -3.05 -13.57 30.53
C GLN A 28 -4.20 -12.56 30.57
N TYR A 29 -4.29 -11.67 29.56
CA TYR A 29 -5.29 -10.61 29.45
C TYR A 29 -6.32 -10.93 28.34
N TYR A 30 -6.86 -12.14 28.36
CA TYR A 30 -7.77 -12.65 27.33
C TYR A 30 -9.22 -12.15 27.46
N GLY A 31 -9.49 -11.23 28.37
CA GLY A 31 -10.84 -10.73 28.63
C GLY A 31 -11.41 -9.96 27.42
N ASN A 32 -12.72 -10.11 27.20
CA ASN A 32 -13.42 -9.33 26.18
C ASN A 32 -13.47 -7.86 26.60
N ALA A 33 -12.97 -6.96 25.76
CA ALA A 33 -12.87 -5.51 26.03
C ALA A 33 -14.24 -4.84 26.27
N SER A 34 -15.35 -5.47 25.87
CA SER A 34 -16.71 -4.96 26.11
C SER A 34 -17.28 -5.29 27.49
N THR A 35 -16.58 -6.07 28.32
CA THR A 35 -17.07 -6.49 29.64
C THR A 35 -16.67 -5.52 30.75
N ILE A 36 -17.40 -5.55 31.87
CA ILE A 36 -17.20 -4.61 33.00
C ILE A 36 -16.24 -5.10 34.08
N TYR A 37 -15.87 -6.38 34.07
CA TYR A 37 -14.93 -6.93 35.04
C TYR A 37 -13.47 -6.59 34.68
N ALA A 38 -12.57 -6.66 35.69
CA ALA A 38 -11.17 -6.22 35.58
C ALA A 38 -10.40 -6.80 34.40
N LEU A 39 -10.60 -8.09 34.07
CA LEU A 39 -9.91 -8.73 32.95
C LEU A 39 -10.30 -8.09 31.59
N GLY A 40 -11.57 -7.71 31.42
CA GLY A 40 -12.03 -6.99 30.22
C GLY A 40 -11.57 -5.52 30.20
N GLU A 41 -11.42 -4.92 31.39
CA GLU A 41 -10.90 -3.56 31.50
C GLU A 41 -9.43 -3.47 31.03
N GLU A 42 -8.59 -4.45 31.34
CA GLU A 42 -7.20 -4.48 30.84
C GLU A 42 -7.15 -4.56 29.31
N SER A 43 -7.97 -5.41 28.71
CA SER A 43 -8.10 -5.47 27.24
C SER A 43 -8.56 -4.13 26.65
N ARG A 44 -9.55 -3.49 27.26
CA ARG A 44 -10.05 -2.18 26.82
C ARG A 44 -9.00 -1.08 26.91
N LYS A 45 -8.21 -1.03 27.99
CA LYS A 45 -7.08 -0.10 28.15
C LYS A 45 -6.04 -0.29 27.04
N ALA A 46 -5.73 -1.53 26.71
CA ALA A 46 -4.77 -1.87 25.67
C ALA A 46 -5.25 -1.42 24.27
N VAL A 47 -6.53 -1.68 23.95
CA VAL A 47 -7.15 -1.20 22.70
C VAL A 47 -7.16 0.32 22.62
N THR A 48 -7.48 1.00 23.74
CA THR A 48 -7.47 2.47 23.81
C THR A 48 -6.06 3.00 23.57
N ARG A 49 -5.06 2.47 24.25
CA ARG A 49 -3.66 2.90 24.07
C ARG A 49 -3.17 2.73 22.64
N ALA A 50 -3.46 1.59 22.01
CA ALA A 50 -3.09 1.37 20.61
C ALA A 50 -3.75 2.39 19.67
N ARG A 51 -5.01 2.71 19.92
CA ARG A 51 -5.77 3.72 19.19
C ARG A 51 -5.19 5.12 19.35
N ASP A 52 -4.80 5.50 20.58
CA ASP A 52 -4.18 6.78 20.89
C ASP A 52 -2.84 6.96 20.14
N ILE A 53 -2.00 5.91 20.12
CA ILE A 53 -0.72 5.92 19.40
C ILE A 53 -0.93 6.14 17.90
N ILE A 54 -1.84 5.37 17.29
CA ILE A 54 -2.14 5.48 15.86
C ILE A 54 -2.68 6.87 15.53
N ALA A 55 -3.63 7.35 16.31
CA ALA A 55 -4.25 8.68 16.11
C ALA A 55 -3.20 9.80 16.21
N ALA A 56 -2.36 9.78 17.23
CA ALA A 56 -1.31 10.78 17.43
C ALA A 56 -0.32 10.83 16.25
N GLY A 57 0.01 9.69 15.65
CA GLY A 57 0.99 9.59 14.56
C GLY A 57 0.53 10.24 13.24
N ILE A 58 -0.77 10.47 13.06
CA ILE A 58 -1.35 11.09 11.85
C ILE A 58 -2.13 12.37 12.14
N GLY A 59 -2.09 12.86 13.38
CA GLY A 59 -2.83 14.06 13.77
C GLY A 59 -4.34 13.86 13.88
N ALA A 60 -4.81 12.61 14.06
CA ALA A 60 -6.22 12.29 14.28
C ALA A 60 -6.61 12.36 15.77
N LYS A 61 -7.91 12.38 16.02
CA LYS A 61 -8.45 12.08 17.35
C LYS A 61 -8.72 10.59 17.49
N PRO A 62 -8.55 9.99 18.69
CA PRO A 62 -8.79 8.56 18.89
C PRO A 62 -10.19 8.10 18.45
N GLU A 63 -11.20 8.94 18.62
CA GLU A 63 -12.56 8.63 18.19
C GLU A 63 -12.77 8.59 16.68
N GLU A 64 -11.79 8.99 15.88
CA GLU A 64 -11.80 8.96 14.41
C GLU A 64 -11.13 7.69 13.84
N ILE A 65 -10.48 6.89 14.68
CA ILE A 65 -9.85 5.63 14.29
C ILE A 65 -10.81 4.47 14.55
N TYR A 66 -11.00 3.60 13.55
CA TYR A 66 -11.85 2.40 13.62
C TYR A 66 -11.06 1.19 13.17
N PHE A 67 -10.86 0.20 14.03
CA PHE A 67 -10.13 -1.01 13.69
C PHE A 67 -10.92 -1.92 12.74
N THR A 68 -10.20 -2.48 11.78
CA THR A 68 -10.70 -3.38 10.74
C THR A 68 -9.81 -4.62 10.65
N ALA A 69 -10.15 -5.58 9.80
CA ALA A 69 -9.30 -6.75 9.56
C ALA A 69 -8.10 -6.47 8.62
N GLY A 70 -7.99 -5.27 8.04
CA GLY A 70 -6.90 -4.89 7.14
C GLY A 70 -7.29 -3.81 6.15
N GLY A 71 -6.37 -3.45 5.27
CA GLY A 71 -6.57 -2.41 4.26
C GLY A 71 -7.78 -2.66 3.36
N SER A 72 -7.93 -3.88 2.84
CA SER A 72 -9.05 -4.23 1.96
C SER A 72 -10.43 -4.05 2.61
N GLU A 73 -10.58 -4.36 3.91
CA GLU A 73 -11.83 -4.06 4.62
C GLU A 73 -12.02 -2.56 4.76
N SER A 74 -10.97 -1.82 5.08
CA SER A 74 -11.01 -0.36 5.22
C SER A 74 -11.41 0.33 3.92
N ASP A 75 -10.82 -0.05 2.79
CA ASP A 75 -11.13 0.48 1.46
C ASP A 75 -12.57 0.17 1.06
N ASN A 76 -12.99 -1.08 1.21
CA ASN A 76 -14.37 -1.48 0.94
C ASN A 76 -15.37 -0.70 1.79
N TRP A 77 -15.05 -0.50 3.08
CA TRP A 77 -15.91 0.27 3.97
C TRP A 77 -15.98 1.73 3.56
N ALA A 78 -14.85 2.37 3.30
CA ALA A 78 -14.79 3.76 2.86
C ALA A 78 -15.64 3.98 1.59
N LEU A 79 -15.48 3.17 0.55
CA LEU A 79 -16.17 3.34 -0.71
C LEU A 79 -17.65 2.97 -0.62
N LYS A 80 -17.97 1.76 -0.15
CA LYS A 80 -19.34 1.24 -0.13
C LYS A 80 -20.25 2.01 0.83
N ALA A 81 -19.74 2.34 2.02
CA ALA A 81 -20.54 3.06 3.00
C ALA A 81 -20.73 4.54 2.62
N THR A 82 -19.77 5.15 1.92
CA THR A 82 -19.94 6.48 1.33
C THR A 82 -20.97 6.43 0.21
N ALA A 83 -20.85 5.50 -0.71
CA ALA A 83 -21.80 5.31 -1.80
C ALA A 83 -23.24 5.18 -1.27
N GLU A 84 -23.46 4.33 -0.26
CA GLU A 84 -24.77 4.16 0.36
C GLU A 84 -25.28 5.41 1.07
N ALA A 85 -24.40 6.09 1.82
CA ALA A 85 -24.79 7.25 2.63
C ALA A 85 -25.10 8.50 1.79
N TYR A 86 -24.45 8.65 0.65
CA TYR A 86 -24.52 9.85 -0.17
C TYR A 86 -25.24 9.65 -1.52
N LYS A 87 -25.83 8.48 -1.80
CA LYS A 87 -26.51 8.14 -3.07
C LYS A 87 -27.61 9.13 -3.48
N GLU A 88 -28.22 9.83 -2.52
CA GLU A 88 -29.23 10.85 -2.81
C GLU A 88 -28.60 12.20 -3.21
N LYS A 89 -27.32 12.44 -2.83
CA LYS A 89 -26.55 13.62 -3.24
C LYS A 89 -25.96 13.40 -4.65
N GLY A 90 -25.54 12.18 -4.95
CA GLY A 90 -24.95 11.84 -6.24
C GLY A 90 -24.47 10.39 -6.31
N LYS A 91 -24.04 9.99 -7.51
CA LYS A 91 -23.59 8.62 -7.78
C LYS A 91 -22.26 8.55 -8.53
N HIS A 92 -21.48 9.63 -8.53
CA HIS A 92 -20.21 9.67 -9.20
C HIS A 92 -19.04 9.57 -8.22
N ILE A 93 -18.05 8.73 -8.56
CA ILE A 93 -16.83 8.48 -7.81
C ILE A 93 -15.65 8.71 -8.76
N ILE A 94 -14.59 9.32 -8.26
CA ILE A 94 -13.32 9.50 -8.99
C ILE A 94 -12.26 8.65 -8.29
N THR A 95 -11.51 7.87 -9.07
CA THR A 95 -10.38 7.08 -8.62
C THR A 95 -9.30 7.03 -9.69
N SER A 96 -8.20 6.30 -9.49
CA SER A 96 -7.14 6.17 -10.49
C SER A 96 -7.07 4.77 -11.09
N LYS A 97 -6.41 4.65 -12.26
CA LYS A 97 -6.16 3.36 -12.90
C LYS A 97 -5.09 2.52 -12.20
N ILE A 98 -4.32 3.09 -11.30
CA ILE A 98 -3.20 2.43 -10.61
C ILE A 98 -3.51 2.00 -9.17
N GLU A 99 -4.76 2.09 -8.76
CA GLU A 99 -5.20 1.71 -7.41
C GLU A 99 -4.96 0.22 -7.12
N HIS A 100 -4.90 -0.09 -5.82
CA HIS A 100 -4.96 -1.49 -5.38
C HIS A 100 -6.31 -2.13 -5.77
N HIS A 101 -6.31 -3.43 -6.05
CA HIS A 101 -7.51 -4.17 -6.44
C HIS A 101 -8.67 -4.07 -5.43
N ALA A 102 -8.40 -3.80 -4.15
CA ALA A 102 -9.44 -3.53 -3.16
C ALA A 102 -10.28 -2.29 -3.51
N ILE A 103 -9.69 -1.29 -4.15
CA ILE A 103 -10.38 -0.11 -4.67
C ILE A 103 -11.02 -0.43 -6.03
N LEU A 104 -10.23 -0.91 -7.00
CA LEU A 104 -10.71 -1.16 -8.37
C LEU A 104 -11.92 -2.10 -8.42
N HIS A 105 -11.82 -3.28 -7.80
CA HIS A 105 -12.92 -4.24 -7.78
C HIS A 105 -14.12 -3.76 -6.95
N THR A 106 -13.89 -2.90 -5.95
CA THR A 106 -15.00 -2.25 -5.22
C THR A 106 -15.70 -1.22 -6.11
N CYS A 107 -14.96 -0.44 -6.90
CA CYS A 107 -15.52 0.47 -7.89
C CYS A 107 -16.32 -0.29 -8.95
N GLU A 108 -15.79 -1.36 -9.54
CA GLU A 108 -16.52 -2.22 -10.48
C GLU A 108 -17.82 -2.81 -9.87
N TRP A 109 -17.78 -3.16 -8.58
CA TRP A 109 -18.98 -3.61 -7.90
C TRP A 109 -20.00 -2.48 -7.75
N LEU A 110 -19.56 -1.25 -7.43
CA LEU A 110 -20.43 -0.07 -7.32
C LEU A 110 -21.03 0.32 -8.68
N GLU A 111 -20.29 0.20 -9.79
CA GLU A 111 -20.84 0.41 -11.14
C GLU A 111 -22.02 -0.53 -11.41
N ARG A 112 -21.91 -1.81 -11.01
CA ARG A 112 -23.03 -2.77 -11.09
C ARG A 112 -24.21 -2.40 -10.19
N GLN A 113 -24.02 -1.53 -9.18
CA GLN A 113 -25.09 -0.96 -8.34
C GLN A 113 -25.62 0.37 -8.88
N GLY A 114 -25.20 0.80 -10.08
CA GLY A 114 -25.67 2.01 -10.75
C GLY A 114 -24.95 3.28 -10.33
N PHE A 115 -23.73 3.17 -9.83
CA PHE A 115 -22.79 4.28 -9.69
C PHE A 115 -21.99 4.47 -10.97
N GLU A 116 -21.46 5.65 -11.18
CA GLU A 116 -20.51 5.95 -12.26
C GLU A 116 -19.13 6.19 -11.65
N VAL A 117 -18.10 5.63 -12.28
CA VAL A 117 -16.71 5.78 -11.81
C VAL A 117 -15.84 6.37 -12.92
N THR A 118 -15.15 7.46 -12.61
CA THR A 118 -14.08 7.98 -13.46
C THR A 118 -12.74 7.44 -12.96
N TYR A 119 -12.06 6.68 -13.82
CA TYR A 119 -10.70 6.17 -13.58
C TYR A 119 -9.70 7.09 -14.26
N LEU A 120 -9.02 7.91 -13.49
CA LEU A 120 -8.04 8.86 -13.99
C LEU A 120 -6.81 8.15 -14.55
N ASP A 121 -6.29 8.68 -15.64
CA ASP A 121 -4.98 8.32 -16.16
C ASP A 121 -3.88 8.87 -15.27
N VAL A 122 -2.69 8.31 -15.42
CA VAL A 122 -1.45 8.77 -14.78
C VAL A 122 -0.41 9.05 -15.86
N ASP A 123 0.62 9.80 -15.51
CA ASP A 123 1.75 10.02 -16.38
C ASP A 123 2.69 8.78 -16.46
N GLU A 124 3.78 8.88 -17.19
CA GLU A 124 4.77 7.81 -17.36
C GLU A 124 5.53 7.44 -16.05
N ASN A 125 5.43 8.29 -15.03
CA ASN A 125 5.97 8.08 -13.69
C ASN A 125 4.93 7.51 -12.73
N GLY A 126 3.67 7.39 -13.18
CA GLY A 126 2.56 6.93 -12.39
C GLY A 126 1.99 8.00 -11.46
N CYS A 127 2.18 9.27 -11.76
CA CYS A 127 1.66 10.39 -10.99
C CYS A 127 0.35 10.92 -11.58
N ILE A 128 -0.62 11.20 -10.74
CA ILE A 128 -1.88 11.85 -11.11
C ILE A 128 -1.65 13.36 -11.25
N ASN A 129 -2.18 13.95 -12.31
CA ASN A 129 -2.24 15.40 -12.44
C ASN A 129 -3.44 15.94 -11.63
N PRO A 130 -3.24 16.79 -10.60
CA PRO A 130 -4.34 17.38 -9.83
C PRO A 130 -5.37 18.13 -10.68
N ALA A 131 -4.97 18.73 -11.80
CA ALA A 131 -5.90 19.40 -12.70
C ALA A 131 -6.90 18.42 -13.35
N ASP A 132 -6.50 17.17 -13.60
CA ASP A 132 -7.40 16.16 -14.15
C ASP A 132 -8.41 15.68 -13.10
N VAL A 133 -8.01 15.65 -11.81
CA VAL A 133 -8.94 15.42 -10.70
C VAL A 133 -10.01 16.51 -10.66
N GLU A 134 -9.60 17.78 -10.72
CA GLU A 134 -10.53 18.91 -10.70
C GLU A 134 -11.47 18.89 -11.90
N ALA A 135 -10.95 18.64 -13.10
CA ALA A 135 -11.74 18.56 -14.33
C ALA A 135 -12.76 17.40 -14.34
N ALA A 136 -12.48 16.33 -13.61
CA ALA A 136 -13.36 15.17 -13.48
C ALA A 136 -14.52 15.38 -12.49
N ILE A 137 -14.46 16.41 -11.63
CA ILE A 137 -15.50 16.68 -10.62
C ILE A 137 -16.79 17.15 -11.31
N ARG A 138 -17.89 16.49 -10.96
CA ARG A 138 -19.25 16.77 -11.45
C ARG A 138 -20.13 17.20 -10.26
N PRO A 139 -21.30 17.81 -10.52
CA PRO A 139 -22.24 18.16 -9.46
C PRO A 139 -22.72 16.97 -8.61
N ASP A 140 -22.69 15.76 -9.17
CA ASP A 140 -23.07 14.51 -8.51
C ASP A 140 -21.86 13.68 -8.01
N THR A 141 -20.65 14.25 -7.98
CA THR A 141 -19.48 13.60 -7.41
C THR A 141 -19.59 13.58 -5.87
N ILE A 142 -19.47 12.38 -5.29
CA ILE A 142 -19.59 12.17 -3.84
C ILE A 142 -18.28 11.79 -3.17
N LEU A 143 -17.33 11.21 -3.92
CA LEU A 143 -16.08 10.70 -3.39
C LEU A 143 -14.96 10.81 -4.42
N ILE A 144 -13.79 11.22 -3.96
CA ILE A 144 -12.50 11.04 -4.62
C ILE A 144 -11.73 10.04 -3.78
N SER A 145 -11.23 8.96 -4.40
CA SER A 145 -10.43 7.93 -3.73
C SER A 145 -9.14 7.71 -4.52
N ILE A 146 -8.03 8.21 -4.00
CA ILE A 146 -6.70 8.12 -4.62
C ILE A 146 -5.73 7.56 -3.59
N MET A 147 -4.97 6.53 -3.97
CA MET A 147 -3.96 5.95 -3.10
C MET A 147 -2.86 6.96 -2.77
N PHE A 148 -2.30 6.86 -1.56
CA PHE A 148 -1.23 7.76 -1.13
C PHE A 148 0.08 7.48 -1.85
N ALA A 149 0.40 6.20 -1.99
CA ALA A 149 1.60 5.76 -2.70
C ALA A 149 1.35 4.39 -3.34
N ASN A 150 1.86 4.21 -4.55
CA ASN A 150 1.65 2.97 -5.29
C ASN A 150 2.53 1.83 -4.77
N ASN A 151 1.93 0.69 -4.51
CA ASN A 151 2.58 -0.51 -3.97
C ASN A 151 3.50 -1.23 -4.95
N GLU A 152 3.41 -0.95 -6.25
CA GLU A 152 4.23 -1.61 -7.28
C GLU A 152 5.43 -0.74 -7.67
N ILE A 153 5.17 0.48 -8.12
CA ILE A 153 6.19 1.39 -8.64
C ILE A 153 6.72 2.41 -7.63
N GLY A 154 6.07 2.49 -6.46
CA GLY A 154 6.51 3.34 -5.35
C GLY A 154 6.15 4.83 -5.45
N THR A 155 5.60 5.29 -6.56
CA THR A 155 5.24 6.70 -6.76
C THR A 155 4.30 7.19 -5.67
N ILE A 156 4.59 8.37 -5.11
CA ILE A 156 3.78 9.07 -4.10
C ILE A 156 2.92 10.09 -4.83
N GLU A 157 1.60 10.06 -4.58
CA GLU A 157 0.65 10.95 -5.22
C GLU A 157 0.59 12.33 -4.54
N PRO A 158 0.17 13.39 -5.26
CA PRO A 158 0.08 14.76 -4.72
C PRO A 158 -1.16 14.93 -3.81
N ILE A 159 -1.20 14.19 -2.71
CA ILE A 159 -2.35 14.05 -1.80
C ILE A 159 -2.84 15.37 -1.24
N ALA A 160 -1.93 16.27 -0.85
CA ALA A 160 -2.31 17.57 -0.29
C ALA A 160 -3.04 18.45 -1.32
N GLU A 161 -2.59 18.44 -2.57
CA GLU A 161 -3.21 19.19 -3.66
C GLU A 161 -4.58 18.61 -4.01
N ILE A 162 -4.67 17.28 -4.13
CA ILE A 162 -5.94 16.57 -4.38
C ILE A 162 -6.94 16.82 -3.25
N GLY A 163 -6.48 16.74 -2.00
CA GLY A 163 -7.32 17.03 -0.83
C GLY A 163 -7.82 18.47 -0.79
N ALA A 164 -7.00 19.44 -1.19
CA ALA A 164 -7.40 20.84 -1.30
C ALA A 164 -8.49 21.04 -2.37
N ILE A 165 -8.36 20.38 -3.53
CA ILE A 165 -9.37 20.39 -4.59
C ILE A 165 -10.66 19.75 -4.09
N ALA A 166 -10.61 18.56 -3.50
CA ALA A 166 -11.79 17.89 -2.95
C ALA A 166 -12.53 18.77 -1.93
N ARG A 167 -11.78 19.42 -1.04
CA ARG A 167 -12.31 20.33 -0.03
C ARG A 167 -12.98 21.56 -0.65
N ALA A 168 -12.37 22.17 -1.67
CA ALA A 168 -12.90 23.34 -2.36
C ALA A 168 -14.24 23.03 -3.06
N HIS A 169 -14.42 21.83 -3.56
CA HIS A 169 -15.64 21.36 -4.23
C HIS A 169 -16.64 20.66 -3.30
N GLY A 170 -16.35 20.52 -2.02
CA GLY A 170 -17.23 19.85 -1.04
C GLY A 170 -17.45 18.38 -1.32
N VAL A 171 -16.47 17.71 -1.91
CA VAL A 171 -16.41 16.28 -2.19
C VAL A 171 -15.59 15.59 -1.11
N LEU A 172 -16.00 14.40 -0.67
CA LEU A 172 -15.22 13.61 0.29
C LEU A 172 -13.94 13.08 -0.35
N PHE A 173 -12.85 13.08 0.43
CA PHE A 173 -11.55 12.55 0.01
C PHE A 173 -11.13 11.37 0.87
N HIS A 174 -10.93 10.22 0.22
CA HIS A 174 -10.36 8.99 0.77
C HIS A 174 -8.99 8.72 0.15
N THR A 175 -8.06 8.23 0.96
CA THR A 175 -6.78 7.72 0.47
C THR A 175 -6.47 6.33 1.04
N ASP A 176 -6.12 5.39 0.16
CA ASP A 176 -5.44 4.16 0.57
C ASP A 176 -3.98 4.49 0.91
N ALA A 177 -3.69 4.55 2.22
CA ALA A 177 -2.36 4.84 2.74
C ALA A 177 -1.65 3.56 3.26
N VAL A 178 -2.06 2.39 2.81
CA VAL A 178 -1.51 1.10 3.27
C VAL A 178 0.01 1.03 3.08
N GLN A 179 0.53 1.61 2.01
CA GLN A 179 1.98 1.64 1.75
C GLN A 179 2.68 2.87 2.36
N ALA A 180 1.94 3.92 2.70
CA ALA A 180 2.50 5.18 3.19
C ALA A 180 2.50 5.29 4.72
N PHE A 181 1.53 4.68 5.40
CA PHE A 181 1.40 4.77 6.85
C PHE A 181 2.65 4.22 7.57
N GLY A 182 3.32 5.08 8.34
CA GLY A 182 4.59 4.77 8.98
C GLY A 182 5.82 4.82 8.07
N GLN A 183 5.65 5.16 6.79
CA GLN A 183 6.72 5.38 5.81
C GLN A 183 6.86 6.85 5.43
N GLU A 184 5.74 7.55 5.31
CA GLU A 184 5.67 8.96 4.95
C GLU A 184 4.97 9.77 6.05
N PRO A 185 5.34 11.06 6.22
CA PRO A 185 4.61 11.95 7.10
C PRO A 185 3.18 12.16 6.61
N ILE A 186 2.20 11.88 7.47
CA ILE A 186 0.78 12.11 7.17
C ILE A 186 0.23 13.16 8.13
N GLN A 187 -0.31 14.25 7.60
CA GLN A 187 -0.96 15.34 8.34
C GLN A 187 -2.39 15.54 7.81
N LEU A 188 -3.32 14.85 8.43
CA LEU A 188 -4.71 14.73 7.93
C LEU A 188 -5.40 16.05 7.66
N ASP A 189 -5.19 17.06 8.53
CA ASP A 189 -5.83 18.37 8.37
C ASP A 189 -5.19 19.20 7.26
N GLU A 190 -3.87 19.20 7.16
CA GLU A 190 -3.13 19.90 6.11
C GLU A 190 -3.40 19.30 4.73
N MET A 191 -3.48 17.97 4.67
CA MET A 191 -3.77 17.21 3.45
C MET A 191 -5.27 17.11 3.13
N ASN A 192 -6.17 17.67 3.99
CA ASN A 192 -7.62 17.62 3.81
C ASN A 192 -8.22 16.22 3.62
N ILE A 193 -7.63 15.20 4.24
CA ILE A 193 -8.08 13.82 4.13
C ILE A 193 -9.31 13.59 5.02
N ASP A 194 -10.40 13.07 4.47
CA ASP A 194 -11.63 12.76 5.20
C ASP A 194 -11.66 11.29 5.66
N MET A 195 -11.05 10.39 4.91
CA MET A 195 -10.91 8.97 5.25
C MET A 195 -9.56 8.45 4.81
N LEU A 196 -8.98 7.54 5.61
CA LEU A 196 -7.68 6.92 5.30
C LEU A 196 -7.67 5.46 5.73
N SER A 197 -7.25 4.59 4.82
CA SER A 197 -7.08 3.16 5.05
C SER A 197 -5.63 2.80 5.38
N SER A 198 -5.44 1.86 6.33
CA SER A 198 -4.11 1.31 6.64
C SER A 198 -4.17 -0.16 7.06
N SER A 199 -3.02 -0.83 7.06
CA SER A 199 -2.88 -2.25 7.39
C SER A 199 -1.59 -2.53 8.16
N GLY A 200 -1.70 -3.27 9.27
CA GLY A 200 -0.58 -3.51 10.19
C GLY A 200 0.59 -4.27 9.57
N HIS A 201 0.30 -5.23 8.68
CA HIS A 201 1.34 -6.09 8.12
C HIS A 201 2.28 -5.40 7.11
N LYS A 202 2.09 -4.13 6.79
CA LYS A 202 2.98 -3.34 5.93
C LYS A 202 4.04 -2.54 6.70
N LEU A 203 3.93 -2.49 8.04
CA LEU A 203 4.87 -1.77 8.91
C LEU A 203 5.40 -2.66 10.05
N ASN A 204 5.75 -3.89 9.76
CA ASN A 204 6.25 -4.89 10.72
C ASN A 204 5.27 -5.21 11.87
N GLY A 205 3.98 -4.99 11.61
CA GLY A 205 2.86 -5.38 12.48
C GLY A 205 2.26 -6.73 12.08
N PRO A 206 1.25 -7.21 12.84
CA PRO A 206 0.59 -8.47 12.56
C PRO A 206 -0.33 -8.36 11.33
N LYS A 207 -0.52 -9.49 10.65
CA LYS A 207 -1.54 -9.68 9.62
C LYS A 207 -2.93 -9.72 10.26
N GLY A 208 -3.99 -9.45 9.49
CA GLY A 208 -5.37 -9.56 9.97
C GLY A 208 -5.82 -8.39 10.86
N ILE A 209 -5.15 -7.26 10.77
CA ILE A 209 -5.51 -6.01 11.45
C ILE A 209 -5.20 -4.79 10.56
N GLY A 210 -6.10 -3.83 10.58
CA GLY A 210 -5.96 -2.51 9.95
C GLY A 210 -6.80 -1.49 10.67
N PHE A 211 -6.91 -0.29 10.10
CA PHE A 211 -7.87 0.71 10.55
C PHE A 211 -8.39 1.53 9.37
N LEU A 212 -9.58 2.08 9.56
CA LEU A 212 -10.11 3.19 8.78
C LEU A 212 -10.16 4.43 9.68
N TYR A 213 -9.47 5.48 9.28
CA TYR A 213 -9.70 6.83 9.79
C TYR A 213 -10.94 7.40 9.14
N ILE A 214 -11.81 8.01 9.93
CA ILE A 214 -13.02 8.70 9.47
C ILE A 214 -13.09 10.05 10.20
N ARG A 215 -12.90 11.12 9.45
CA ARG A 215 -12.95 12.49 9.99
C ARG A 215 -14.28 12.74 10.71
N LYS A 216 -14.22 13.42 11.84
CA LYS A 216 -15.42 13.84 12.57
C LYS A 216 -16.35 14.66 11.65
N GLY A 217 -17.59 14.25 11.56
CA GLY A 217 -18.59 14.87 10.69
C GLY A 217 -18.88 14.10 9.40
N VAL A 218 -17.98 13.23 8.95
CA VAL A 218 -18.24 12.32 7.84
C VAL A 218 -19.26 11.25 8.26
N LYS A 219 -20.39 11.21 7.54
CA LYS A 219 -21.54 10.37 7.89
C LYS A 219 -21.57 9.15 6.97
N ILE A 220 -20.74 8.17 7.27
CA ILE A 220 -20.84 6.85 6.62
C ILE A 220 -21.45 5.83 7.57
N ARG A 221 -22.09 4.80 7.00
CA ARG A 221 -22.78 3.76 7.77
C ARG A 221 -21.83 2.64 8.21
N SER A 222 -22.32 1.79 9.11
CA SER A 222 -21.65 0.58 9.50
C SER A 222 -21.51 -0.35 8.29
N PHE A 223 -20.31 -0.93 8.10
CA PHE A 223 -20.05 -1.90 7.05
C PHE A 223 -20.29 -3.34 7.54
N VAL A 224 -19.83 -3.66 8.73
CA VAL A 224 -20.06 -4.96 9.39
C VAL A 224 -21.10 -4.80 10.47
N HIS A 225 -22.24 -5.48 10.32
CA HIS A 225 -23.37 -5.38 11.24
C HIS A 225 -23.29 -6.42 12.35
N GLY A 226 -23.70 -6.06 13.59
CA GLY A 226 -23.70 -6.94 14.77
C GLY A 226 -23.67 -6.16 16.06
N GLY A 227 -22.74 -6.47 16.96
CA GLY A 227 -22.58 -5.82 18.27
C GLY A 227 -22.15 -4.36 18.19
N ALA A 228 -22.00 -3.73 19.36
CA ALA A 228 -21.73 -2.29 19.48
C ALA A 228 -20.24 -1.92 19.46
N GLN A 229 -19.36 -2.83 19.07
CA GLN A 229 -17.93 -2.57 18.98
C GLN A 229 -17.65 -1.41 18.00
N GLU A 230 -16.47 -0.84 18.10
CA GLU A 230 -16.06 0.34 17.31
C GLU A 230 -17.17 1.41 17.24
N ARG A 231 -17.77 1.72 18.38
CA ARG A 231 -18.83 2.73 18.52
C ARG A 231 -20.05 2.49 17.61
N LYS A 232 -20.45 1.23 17.46
CA LYS A 232 -21.56 0.72 16.61
C LYS A 232 -21.31 0.88 15.11
N ARG A 233 -20.07 1.13 14.68
CA ARG A 233 -19.75 1.31 13.28
C ARG A 233 -19.07 0.08 12.64
N ARG A 234 -18.46 -0.77 13.46
CA ARG A 234 -17.89 -2.04 12.98
C ARG A 234 -18.03 -3.09 14.08
N ALA A 235 -18.91 -4.04 13.85
CA ALA A 235 -19.20 -5.11 14.79
C ALA A 235 -18.12 -6.21 14.80
N GLY A 236 -18.15 -7.05 15.80
CA GLY A 236 -17.24 -8.18 16.03
C GLY A 236 -16.34 -7.93 17.22
N THR A 237 -16.06 -8.97 17.98
CA THR A 237 -15.16 -8.93 19.14
C THR A 237 -13.80 -8.37 18.70
N GLU A 238 -13.28 -7.43 19.48
CA GLU A 238 -12.02 -6.77 19.20
C GLU A 238 -10.86 -7.79 19.15
N ASN A 239 -10.08 -7.77 18.10
CA ASN A 239 -8.83 -8.54 17.99
C ASN A 239 -7.76 -7.88 18.86
N VAL A 240 -7.89 -8.02 20.19
CA VAL A 240 -7.03 -7.32 21.14
C VAL A 240 -5.54 -7.56 20.87
N PRO A 241 -5.05 -8.81 20.70
CA PRO A 241 -3.64 -9.04 20.38
C PRO A 241 -3.21 -8.32 19.07
N GLY A 242 -4.04 -8.41 18.03
CA GLY A 242 -3.74 -7.74 16.74
C GLY A 242 -3.72 -6.22 16.84
N ILE A 243 -4.67 -5.64 17.60
CA ILE A 243 -4.75 -4.19 17.84
C ILE A 243 -3.53 -3.70 18.62
N VAL A 244 -3.14 -4.41 19.69
CA VAL A 244 -1.93 -4.10 20.47
C VAL A 244 -0.68 -4.20 19.60
N GLY A 245 -0.58 -5.27 18.81
CA GLY A 245 0.53 -5.44 17.86
C GLY A 245 0.61 -4.31 16.83
N PHE A 246 -0.53 -3.90 16.29
CA PHE A 246 -0.56 -2.78 15.34
C PHE A 246 -0.17 -1.45 16.01
N GLY A 247 -0.69 -1.17 17.21
CA GLY A 247 -0.29 0.02 17.97
C GLY A 247 1.21 0.04 18.28
N LYS A 248 1.80 -1.11 18.66
CA LYS A 248 3.24 -1.23 18.91
C LYS A 248 4.06 -1.07 17.62
N ALA A 249 3.62 -1.65 16.52
CA ALA A 249 4.27 -1.48 15.23
C ALA A 249 4.25 0.00 14.77
N ALA A 250 3.13 0.68 14.95
CA ALA A 250 2.99 2.11 14.65
C ALA A 250 3.92 2.97 15.54
N GLU A 251 3.98 2.70 16.85
CA GLU A 251 4.90 3.37 17.78
C GLU A 251 6.36 3.28 17.31
N LEU A 252 6.80 2.07 16.95
CA LEU A 252 8.15 1.81 16.48
C LEU A 252 8.42 2.48 15.11
N ALA A 253 7.48 2.39 14.20
CA ALA A 253 7.59 2.98 12.87
C ALA A 253 7.72 4.51 12.93
N PHE A 254 6.90 5.18 13.73
CA PHE A 254 6.96 6.64 13.90
C PHE A 254 8.24 7.08 14.59
N ALA A 255 8.69 6.35 15.61
CA ALA A 255 9.92 6.68 16.34
C ALA A 255 11.21 6.61 15.49
N SER A 256 11.22 5.77 14.45
CA SER A 256 12.39 5.55 13.58
C SER A 256 12.19 6.05 12.15
N MET A 257 11.07 6.70 11.84
CA MET A 257 10.66 6.96 10.45
C MET A 257 11.74 7.73 9.68
N GLU A 258 12.22 8.84 10.20
CA GLU A 258 13.20 9.69 9.52
C GLU A 258 14.53 8.97 9.25
N GLU A 259 15.10 8.32 10.28
CA GLU A 259 16.37 7.60 10.16
C GLU A 259 16.23 6.39 9.22
N ARG A 260 15.16 5.61 9.40
CA ARG A 260 14.91 4.41 8.62
C ARG A 260 14.67 4.74 7.14
N THR A 261 13.82 5.72 6.83
CA THR A 261 13.52 6.08 5.44
C THR A 261 14.71 6.75 4.76
N ALA A 262 15.54 7.50 5.48
CA ALA A 262 16.80 8.04 4.94
C ALA A 262 17.76 6.91 4.52
N ARG A 263 17.95 5.90 5.37
CA ARG A 263 18.78 4.72 5.06
C ARG A 263 18.21 3.88 3.92
N GLU A 264 16.90 3.62 3.95
CA GLU A 264 16.24 2.87 2.86
C GLU A 264 16.37 3.59 1.52
N ARG A 265 16.25 4.91 1.49
CA ARG A 265 16.45 5.75 0.29
C ARG A 265 17.87 5.63 -0.24
N GLU A 266 18.88 5.71 0.61
CA GLU A 266 20.28 5.53 0.21
C GLU A 266 20.52 4.15 -0.43
N LEU A 267 20.02 3.09 0.20
CA LEU A 267 20.13 1.72 -0.32
C LEU A 267 19.34 1.52 -1.63
N ARG A 268 18.14 2.08 -1.72
CA ARG A 268 17.32 2.09 -2.94
C ARG A 268 18.06 2.75 -4.10
N ASP A 269 18.56 3.96 -3.88
CA ASP A 269 19.25 4.73 -4.92
C ASP A 269 20.55 4.06 -5.34
N TYR A 270 21.24 3.44 -4.40
CA TYR A 270 22.40 2.61 -4.68
C TYR A 270 22.05 1.41 -5.59
N MET A 271 20.99 0.66 -5.28
CA MET A 271 20.51 -0.46 -6.10
C MET A 271 20.14 0.01 -7.51
N ILE A 272 19.37 1.08 -7.62
CA ILE A 272 18.98 1.67 -8.91
C ILE A 272 20.20 2.06 -9.73
N SER A 273 21.17 2.75 -9.13
CA SER A 273 22.40 3.15 -9.78
C SER A 273 23.21 1.97 -10.32
N ARG A 274 23.25 0.87 -9.58
CA ARG A 274 23.91 -0.36 -10.04
C ARG A 274 23.17 -1.00 -11.22
N PHE A 275 21.83 -1.07 -11.17
CA PHE A 275 21.04 -1.58 -12.30
C PHE A 275 21.31 -0.80 -13.58
N GLU A 276 21.25 0.53 -13.51
CA GLU A 276 21.47 1.40 -14.70
C GLU A 276 22.88 1.31 -15.27
N LYS A 277 23.89 1.11 -14.42
CA LYS A 277 25.29 1.02 -14.86
C LYS A 277 25.69 -0.36 -15.36
N GLU A 278 25.13 -1.41 -14.78
CA GLU A 278 25.66 -2.77 -14.96
C GLU A 278 24.77 -3.66 -15.81
N ILE A 279 23.46 -3.33 -15.96
CA ILE A 279 22.51 -4.16 -16.70
C ILE A 279 21.95 -3.37 -17.88
N PRO A 280 22.40 -3.67 -19.12
CA PRO A 280 21.87 -2.98 -20.30
C PRO A 280 20.37 -3.20 -20.46
N TYR A 281 19.68 -2.22 -21.08
CA TYR A 281 18.25 -2.29 -21.39
C TYR A 281 17.36 -2.52 -20.18
N VAL A 282 17.73 -1.95 -19.03
CA VAL A 282 16.88 -1.85 -17.86
C VAL A 282 16.09 -0.53 -17.92
N LYS A 283 14.83 -0.56 -17.48
CA LYS A 283 14.01 0.66 -17.27
C LYS A 283 13.55 0.65 -15.81
N ILE A 284 13.84 1.71 -15.07
CA ILE A 284 13.29 1.93 -13.75
C ILE A 284 11.92 2.59 -13.90
N ASN A 285 10.90 2.03 -13.23
CA ASN A 285 9.52 2.50 -13.27
C ASN A 285 9.19 3.34 -12.05
N GLY A 286 8.24 4.27 -12.18
CA GLY A 286 7.80 5.19 -11.14
C GLY A 286 8.66 6.45 -11.04
N ASP A 287 8.17 7.44 -10.29
CA ASP A 287 8.85 8.71 -10.08
C ASP A 287 10.21 8.52 -9.40
N ARG A 288 11.16 9.40 -9.65
CA ARG A 288 12.52 9.30 -9.11
C ARG A 288 12.69 10.01 -7.77
N GLU A 289 11.96 11.08 -7.59
CA GLU A 289 12.04 11.98 -6.44
C GLU A 289 10.90 11.73 -5.47
N HIS A 290 9.66 11.73 -5.99
CA HIS A 290 8.44 11.47 -5.23
C HIS A 290 8.15 9.96 -5.18
N ARG A 291 8.97 9.24 -4.41
CA ARG A 291 8.94 7.77 -4.32
C ARG A 291 9.15 7.29 -2.89
N LEU A 292 8.43 6.24 -2.52
CA LEU A 292 8.67 5.50 -1.27
C LEU A 292 10.15 5.13 -1.14
N ALA A 293 10.70 5.35 0.03
CA ALA A 293 12.12 5.16 0.30
C ALA A 293 12.62 3.72 0.05
N ASN A 294 11.73 2.75 0.19
CA ASN A 294 12.06 1.33 0.16
C ASN A 294 11.73 0.62 -1.16
N ASN A 295 11.17 1.31 -2.17
CA ASN A 295 10.65 0.66 -3.37
C ASN A 295 11.58 0.82 -4.58
N VAL A 296 11.91 -0.30 -5.21
CA VAL A 296 12.53 -0.37 -6.53
C VAL A 296 11.65 -1.21 -7.45
N ASN A 297 11.26 -0.65 -8.58
CA ASN A 297 10.57 -1.38 -9.64
C ASN A 297 11.34 -1.18 -10.96
N ALA A 298 11.71 -2.27 -11.60
CA ALA A 298 12.50 -2.26 -12.82
C ALA A 298 11.98 -3.28 -13.83
N CYS A 299 11.98 -2.90 -15.11
CA CYS A 299 11.75 -3.82 -16.22
C CYS A 299 13.08 -4.14 -16.91
N PHE A 300 13.35 -5.43 -17.08
CA PHE A 300 14.52 -5.94 -17.80
C PHE A 300 14.05 -6.45 -19.17
N ARG A 301 14.39 -5.73 -20.24
CA ARG A 301 13.93 -6.09 -21.59
C ARG A 301 14.45 -7.46 -22.02
N PHE A 302 13.63 -8.19 -22.78
CA PHE A 302 13.92 -9.51 -23.38
C PHE A 302 14.01 -10.67 -22.39
N VAL A 303 13.45 -10.50 -21.18
CA VAL A 303 13.33 -11.56 -20.16
C VAL A 303 11.93 -11.54 -19.56
N GLU A 304 11.53 -12.65 -18.95
CA GLU A 304 10.26 -12.78 -18.24
C GLU A 304 10.47 -12.68 -16.73
N GLY A 305 9.63 -11.87 -16.06
CA GLY A 305 9.69 -11.65 -14.63
C GLY A 305 9.51 -12.92 -13.81
N GLU A 306 8.60 -13.81 -14.20
CA GLU A 306 8.38 -15.08 -13.51
C GLU A 306 9.62 -15.96 -13.50
N SER A 307 10.30 -16.07 -14.66
CA SER A 307 11.57 -16.79 -14.77
C SER A 307 12.65 -16.19 -13.87
N MET A 308 12.73 -14.86 -13.79
CA MET A 308 13.64 -14.18 -12.86
C MET A 308 13.31 -14.50 -11.41
N LEU A 309 12.03 -14.48 -11.02
CA LEU A 309 11.59 -14.77 -9.65
C LEU A 309 11.96 -16.19 -9.22
N ILE A 310 11.72 -17.20 -10.08
CA ILE A 310 12.09 -18.59 -9.82
C ILE A 310 13.61 -18.72 -9.60
N MET A 311 14.41 -18.09 -10.48
CA MET A 311 15.86 -18.16 -10.36
C MET A 311 16.41 -17.40 -9.14
N LEU A 312 15.77 -16.32 -8.73
CA LEU A 312 16.10 -15.58 -7.50
C LEU A 312 15.77 -16.42 -6.26
N ASP A 313 14.60 -17.06 -6.23
CA ASP A 313 14.19 -17.95 -5.13
C ASP A 313 15.19 -19.10 -4.95
N MET A 314 15.68 -19.73 -6.06
CA MET A 314 16.73 -20.73 -6.01
C MET A 314 18.05 -20.22 -5.41
N LYS A 315 18.28 -18.91 -5.42
CA LYS A 315 19.42 -18.24 -4.79
C LYS A 315 19.09 -17.71 -3.36
N GLY A 316 17.89 -17.99 -2.85
CA GLY A 316 17.44 -17.53 -1.52
C GLY A 316 17.07 -16.03 -1.47
N ILE A 317 16.70 -15.43 -2.61
CA ILE A 317 16.30 -14.03 -2.73
C ILE A 317 14.81 -13.94 -3.02
N CYS A 318 14.03 -13.36 -2.11
CA CYS A 318 12.61 -13.14 -2.26
C CYS A 318 12.34 -11.76 -2.89
N ALA A 319 11.62 -11.76 -4.00
CA ALA A 319 11.18 -10.57 -4.72
C ALA A 319 9.79 -10.82 -5.33
N SER A 320 9.20 -9.83 -5.97
CA SER A 320 7.90 -9.95 -6.62
C SER A 320 7.93 -9.36 -8.03
N SER A 321 7.01 -9.78 -8.89
CA SER A 321 6.64 -9.03 -10.08
C SER A 321 5.48 -8.08 -9.76
N GLY A 322 5.27 -7.03 -10.55
CA GLY A 322 4.14 -6.12 -10.37
C GLY A 322 2.77 -6.81 -10.30
N SER A 323 2.63 -7.98 -10.92
CA SER A 323 1.38 -8.77 -10.97
C SER A 323 1.17 -9.76 -9.81
N ALA A 324 1.94 -9.69 -8.72
CA ALA A 324 1.91 -10.67 -7.62
C ALA A 324 0.53 -10.89 -6.95
N CYS A 325 -0.41 -9.95 -7.09
CA CYS A 325 -1.76 -10.08 -6.54
C CYS A 325 -2.72 -10.90 -7.43
N THR A 326 -2.33 -11.23 -8.66
CA THR A 326 -3.10 -12.05 -9.61
C THR A 326 -2.37 -13.37 -9.88
N SER A 327 -2.06 -14.13 -8.82
CA SER A 327 -1.43 -15.45 -8.93
C SER A 327 -2.23 -16.34 -9.89
N GLY A 328 -1.67 -16.56 -11.09
CA GLY A 328 -2.30 -17.35 -12.16
C GLY A 328 -2.74 -16.58 -13.41
N SER A 329 -2.64 -15.24 -13.46
CA SER A 329 -2.83 -14.46 -14.69
C SER A 329 -1.50 -14.26 -15.40
N LEU A 330 -1.48 -14.58 -16.70
CA LEU A 330 -0.36 -14.29 -17.61
C LEU A 330 -0.34 -12.80 -18.01
N ASP A 331 -1.29 -11.99 -17.53
CA ASP A 331 -1.39 -10.60 -17.89
C ASP A 331 -0.39 -9.74 -17.09
N PRO A 332 0.27 -8.76 -17.73
CA PRO A 332 1.13 -7.84 -17.05
C PRO A 332 0.36 -6.96 -16.07
N SER A 333 1.06 -6.35 -15.11
CA SER A 333 0.49 -5.42 -14.14
C SER A 333 -0.31 -4.31 -14.80
N HIS A 334 -1.54 -4.08 -14.31
CA HIS A 334 -2.37 -2.95 -14.74
C HIS A 334 -1.70 -1.59 -14.49
N VAL A 335 -0.87 -1.49 -13.42
CA VAL A 335 -0.08 -0.28 -13.11
C VAL A 335 0.95 -0.02 -14.20
N LEU A 336 1.70 -1.04 -14.61
CA LEU A 336 2.73 -0.91 -15.65
C LEU A 336 2.12 -0.57 -17.02
N LEU A 337 0.93 -1.11 -17.31
CA LEU A 337 0.18 -0.74 -18.51
C LEU A 337 -0.33 0.71 -18.43
N ALA A 338 -0.81 1.14 -17.26
CA ALA A 338 -1.32 2.49 -17.04
C ALA A 338 -0.25 3.56 -17.22
N ILE A 339 1.02 3.28 -16.87
CA ILE A 339 2.16 4.19 -17.14
C ILE A 339 2.70 4.10 -18.57
N GLY A 340 1.96 3.43 -19.47
CA GLY A 340 2.26 3.39 -20.90
C GLY A 340 3.29 2.36 -21.33
N LEU A 341 3.63 1.37 -20.49
CA LEU A 341 4.54 0.31 -20.91
C LEU A 341 3.85 -0.68 -21.86
N PRO A 342 4.49 -1.04 -22.99
CA PRO A 342 4.03 -2.15 -23.81
C PRO A 342 4.06 -3.47 -23.02
N HIS A 343 3.13 -4.38 -23.33
CA HIS A 343 3.04 -5.71 -22.70
C HIS A 343 4.39 -6.43 -22.64
N GLU A 344 5.13 -6.44 -23.74
CA GLU A 344 6.45 -7.08 -23.85
C GLU A 344 7.46 -6.57 -22.81
N ILE A 345 7.44 -5.25 -22.51
CA ILE A 345 8.34 -4.66 -21.52
C ILE A 345 7.83 -4.91 -20.10
N ALA A 346 6.53 -4.78 -19.90
CA ALA A 346 5.89 -4.95 -18.60
C ALA A 346 6.05 -6.39 -18.06
N HIS A 347 6.08 -7.39 -18.92
CA HIS A 347 6.36 -8.79 -18.54
C HIS A 347 7.74 -8.99 -17.90
N GLY A 348 8.73 -8.19 -18.25
CA GLY A 348 10.09 -8.25 -17.68
C GLY A 348 10.22 -7.50 -16.34
N SER A 349 9.14 -7.22 -15.65
CA SER A 349 9.15 -6.42 -14.42
C SER A 349 9.59 -7.22 -13.19
N LEU A 350 10.31 -6.54 -12.30
CA LEU A 350 10.69 -7.01 -10.98
C LEU A 350 10.49 -5.88 -9.97
N ARG A 351 9.79 -6.18 -8.88
CA ARG A 351 9.66 -5.29 -7.73
C ARG A 351 10.51 -5.80 -6.59
N LEU A 352 11.36 -4.93 -6.06
CA LEU A 352 12.21 -5.18 -4.91
C LEU A 352 11.89 -4.11 -3.86
N THR A 353 11.45 -4.54 -2.69
CA THR A 353 11.10 -3.62 -1.61
C THR A 353 11.91 -3.93 -0.36
N LEU A 354 12.73 -2.95 0.03
CA LEU A 354 13.65 -3.04 1.14
C LEU A 354 12.89 -3.06 2.47
N GLY A 355 13.53 -3.59 3.50
CA GLY A 355 13.05 -3.52 4.88
C GLY A 355 14.08 -2.85 5.78
N ALA A 356 13.70 -2.60 7.03
CA ALA A 356 14.57 -1.98 8.03
C ALA A 356 15.89 -2.74 8.25
N ASP A 357 15.89 -4.05 8.03
CA ASP A 357 17.06 -4.92 8.24
C ASP A 357 17.88 -5.14 6.95
N THR A 358 17.46 -4.59 5.81
CA THR A 358 18.17 -4.74 4.53
C THR A 358 19.57 -4.12 4.63
N THR A 359 20.59 -4.86 4.19
CA THR A 359 21.99 -4.39 4.21
C THR A 359 22.51 -4.11 2.80
N LYS A 360 23.60 -3.36 2.73
CA LYS A 360 24.26 -3.06 1.46
C LYS A 360 24.81 -4.34 0.80
N GLU A 361 25.33 -5.28 1.59
CA GLU A 361 25.85 -6.56 1.14
C GLU A 361 24.73 -7.44 0.53
N GLN A 362 23.53 -7.38 1.09
CA GLN A 362 22.35 -8.05 0.52
C GLN A 362 21.93 -7.41 -0.81
N ILE A 363 22.03 -6.08 -0.93
CA ILE A 363 21.81 -5.37 -2.21
C ILE A 363 22.87 -5.80 -3.24
N ASP A 364 24.15 -5.83 -2.88
CA ASP A 364 25.23 -6.23 -3.77
C ASP A 364 25.00 -7.67 -4.26
N THR A 365 24.70 -8.60 -3.37
CA THR A 365 24.39 -10.00 -3.70
C THR A 365 23.20 -10.10 -4.64
N THR A 366 22.14 -9.32 -4.40
CA THR A 366 20.93 -9.32 -5.22
C THR A 366 21.19 -8.78 -6.62
N VAL A 367 21.89 -7.66 -6.73
CA VAL A 367 22.21 -7.06 -8.05
C VAL A 367 23.09 -7.98 -8.88
N ASP A 368 24.11 -8.60 -8.27
CA ASP A 368 24.98 -9.55 -8.95
C ASP A 368 24.19 -10.79 -9.43
N ALA A 369 23.28 -11.31 -8.59
CA ALA A 369 22.39 -12.40 -8.97
C ALA A 369 21.48 -12.03 -10.15
N ILE A 370 20.84 -10.85 -10.11
CA ILE A 370 19.95 -10.37 -11.18
C ILE A 370 20.74 -10.19 -12.49
N LYS A 371 21.96 -9.66 -12.42
CA LYS A 371 22.84 -9.48 -13.58
C LYS A 371 23.16 -10.82 -14.26
N GLU A 372 23.51 -11.84 -13.48
CA GLU A 372 23.76 -13.21 -14.00
C GLU A 372 22.50 -13.81 -14.61
N ILE A 373 21.34 -13.70 -13.90
CA ILE A 373 20.07 -14.25 -14.35
C ILE A 373 19.60 -13.59 -15.65
N VAL A 374 19.66 -12.26 -15.74
CA VAL A 374 19.28 -11.51 -16.93
C VAL A 374 20.18 -11.88 -18.12
N ALA A 375 21.48 -11.99 -17.92
CA ALA A 375 22.41 -12.42 -18.97
C ALA A 375 22.09 -13.84 -19.46
N HIS A 376 21.80 -14.77 -18.54
CA HIS A 376 21.43 -16.13 -18.87
C HIS A 376 20.11 -16.20 -19.65
N LEU A 377 19.06 -15.55 -19.17
CA LEU A 377 17.74 -15.55 -19.83
C LEU A 377 17.81 -14.93 -21.24
N ARG A 378 18.55 -13.81 -21.38
CA ARG A 378 18.77 -13.18 -22.69
C ARG A 378 19.52 -14.09 -23.67
N SER A 379 20.47 -14.90 -23.20
CA SER A 379 21.19 -15.83 -24.06
C SER A 379 20.28 -16.91 -24.69
N MET A 380 19.10 -17.13 -24.12
CA MET A 380 18.10 -18.09 -24.60
C MET A 380 16.90 -17.38 -25.29
N SER A 381 16.89 -16.04 -25.35
CA SER A 381 15.77 -15.27 -25.90
C SER A 381 15.93 -14.99 -27.38
N PRO A 382 15.07 -15.56 -28.26
CA PRO A 382 15.09 -15.25 -29.70
C PRO A 382 14.89 -13.74 -29.98
N LEU A 383 14.06 -13.08 -29.20
CA LEU A 383 13.82 -11.63 -29.31
C LEU A 383 15.09 -10.82 -29.06
N TYR A 384 15.92 -11.24 -28.12
CA TYR A 384 17.21 -10.58 -27.85
C TYR A 384 18.21 -10.85 -28.98
N GLU A 385 18.27 -12.05 -29.49
CA GLU A 385 19.12 -12.42 -30.62
C GLU A 385 18.81 -11.58 -31.85
N ASP A 386 17.52 -11.48 -32.21
CA ASP A 386 17.07 -10.67 -33.36
C ASP A 386 17.33 -9.17 -33.14
N PHE A 387 17.13 -8.67 -31.93
CA PHE A 387 17.45 -7.29 -31.59
C PHE A 387 18.94 -6.97 -31.77
N VAL A 388 19.82 -7.82 -31.29
CA VAL A 388 21.29 -7.63 -31.44
C VAL A 388 21.72 -7.69 -32.90
N LYS A 389 21.16 -8.62 -33.70
CA LYS A 389 21.43 -8.72 -35.15
C LYS A 389 21.03 -7.46 -35.91
N ASN A 390 19.93 -6.83 -35.51
CA ASN A 390 19.42 -5.60 -36.16
C ASN A 390 20.19 -4.34 -35.76
N GLN A 391 21.07 -4.40 -34.77
CA GLN A 391 21.95 -3.28 -34.38
C GLN A 391 23.33 -3.33 -35.03
N GLN A 392 23.69 -4.43 -35.67
CA GLN A 392 24.93 -4.60 -36.44
C GLN A 392 24.70 -4.22 -37.90
#